data_2b524788691253242678f1d30ac4d506
#
_entry.id   2b524788691253242678f1d30ac4d506
#
_cell.length_a   1.000
_cell.length_b   1.000
_cell.length_c   1.000
_cell.angle_alpha   90.00
_cell.angle_beta   90.00
_cell.angle_gamma   90.00
#
_symmetry.space_group_name_H-M   'P 1'
#
loop_
_entity.id
_entity.type
_entity.pdbx_description
1 polymer ?
#
loop_
_entity_poly.entity_id
_entity_poly.type
_entity_poly.pdbx_seq_one_letter_code
_entity_poly.pdbx_strand_id
1 'polypeptide(L)'
;MKSTVKTWAGVGLLLTLGAGFGAALTARAQQQEHFGYQDTPILPGGKWHVHDGTRPQPKVIDPGSFSSQETPGKPPSDAIVLFDGKDLSHWKAGNGGPATWTVQDGMMVIAPKAGSIATKDEIGDCQLHIEWSEPTTVTGRDQGRGNSGVLFFGRYEIQVLDSFESKTYPDGQASAIYGTYPPLVNATRKPGEWQVYDILFTVPRFEGDKLVKPGYFTVLHNGVVVHNHAELLGDSNHRALPSYHPHPPKGSLVLQDHGNPVRYRNIWYRELKDYDQP
;
A
#
# COMPACT_ATOMS: atom_id res chain seq x y z
N MET A 1 62.29 -0.66 -62.73
CA MET A 1 62.80 -1.89 -63.34
C MET A 1 61.76 -2.98 -63.07
N LYS A 2 60.86 -3.21 -64.03
CA LYS A 2 60.79 -4.25 -65.02
C LYS A 2 61.03 -5.64 -64.40
N SER A 3 60.00 -6.47 -64.38
CA SER A 3 59.84 -7.70 -65.19
C SER A 3 58.62 -8.49 -64.71
N THR A 4 57.49 -8.48 -65.43
CA THR A 4 56.94 -9.45 -66.40
C THR A 4 56.75 -10.90 -65.89
N VAL A 5 55.52 -11.25 -65.74
CA VAL A 5 54.67 -12.19 -66.51
C VAL A 5 55.09 -13.66 -66.58
N LYS A 6 54.20 -14.55 -66.21
CA LYS A 6 53.65 -15.57 -67.12
C LYS A 6 52.49 -16.35 -66.48
N THR A 7 51.38 -16.33 -67.16
CA THR A 7 50.17 -17.21 -67.05
C THR A 7 50.49 -18.64 -67.48
N TRP A 8 49.85 -19.59 -66.80
CA TRP A 8 49.41 -20.89 -67.37
C TRP A 8 48.06 -21.29 -66.88
N ALA A 9 47.20 -21.57 -67.84
CA ALA A 9 45.89 -22.10 -67.66
C ALA A 9 46.00 -23.65 -67.60
N GLY A 10 45.26 -24.23 -66.68
CA GLY A 10 45.11 -25.69 -66.63
C GLY A 10 43.66 -26.01 -66.22
N VAL A 11 42.91 -26.48 -67.22
CA VAL A 11 41.55 -27.04 -67.09
C VAL A 11 41.63 -28.35 -66.35
N GLY A 12 40.88 -28.51 -65.27
CA GLY A 12 40.76 -29.75 -64.49
C GLY A 12 39.36 -29.90 -63.92
N LEU A 13 38.71 -30.82 -64.46
CA LEU A 13 37.41 -31.45 -64.32
C LEU A 13 36.79 -31.45 -62.95
N LEU A 14 35.51 -30.97 -62.88
CA LEU A 14 34.59 -31.07 -61.76
C LEU A 14 34.26 -32.53 -61.39
N LEU A 15 34.45 -32.84 -60.13
CA LEU A 15 33.73 -33.93 -59.48
C LEU A 15 33.02 -33.35 -58.27
N THR A 16 31.69 -33.15 -58.39
CA THR A 16 30.81 -32.78 -57.30
C THR A 16 30.55 -34.00 -56.41
N LEU A 17 31.14 -33.99 -55.23
CA LEU A 17 30.74 -34.83 -54.11
C LEU A 17 29.88 -33.99 -53.18
N GLY A 18 28.56 -34.17 -53.26
CA GLY A 18 27.62 -33.59 -52.35
C GLY A 18 27.77 -34.23 -50.95
N ALA A 19 28.39 -33.50 -50.02
CA ALA A 19 28.33 -33.79 -48.60
C ALA A 19 27.16 -33.05 -48.03
N GLY A 20 26.04 -33.74 -47.84
CA GLY A 20 24.91 -33.26 -47.09
C GLY A 20 25.29 -33.01 -45.64
N PHE A 21 25.49 -31.75 -45.26
CA PHE A 21 25.52 -31.35 -43.86
C PHE A 21 24.08 -31.44 -43.32
N GLY A 22 23.72 -32.59 -42.77
CA GLY A 22 22.58 -32.73 -41.90
C GLY A 22 22.81 -31.93 -40.63
N ALA A 23 22.25 -30.75 -40.57
CA ALA A 23 22.15 -30.01 -39.32
C ALA A 23 21.23 -30.78 -38.38
N ALA A 24 21.82 -31.61 -37.54
CA ALA A 24 21.14 -32.17 -36.39
C ALA A 24 20.83 -31.03 -35.44
N LEU A 25 19.65 -30.46 -35.59
CA LEU A 25 19.02 -29.63 -34.55
C LEU A 25 18.77 -30.54 -33.36
N THR A 26 19.76 -30.65 -32.47
CA THR A 26 19.54 -31.14 -31.13
C THR A 26 18.61 -30.16 -30.43
N ALA A 27 17.32 -30.45 -30.48
CA ALA A 27 16.38 -29.86 -29.56
C ALA A 27 16.86 -30.23 -28.14
N ARG A 28 17.57 -29.34 -27.46
CA ARG A 28 17.72 -29.39 -26.03
C ARG A 28 16.31 -29.26 -25.49
N ALA A 29 15.70 -30.37 -25.13
CA ALA A 29 14.58 -30.36 -24.22
C ALA A 29 15.07 -29.56 -23.01
N GLN A 30 14.52 -28.36 -22.80
CA GLN A 30 14.68 -27.66 -21.54
C GLN A 30 14.13 -28.63 -20.50
N GLN A 31 15.03 -29.29 -19.78
CA GLN A 31 14.65 -29.99 -18.54
C GLN A 31 13.99 -28.89 -17.69
N GLN A 32 12.69 -28.96 -17.57
CA GLN A 32 11.93 -28.14 -16.66
C GLN A 32 12.48 -28.51 -15.27
N GLU A 33 13.28 -27.61 -14.69
CA GLU A 33 13.80 -27.79 -13.34
C GLU A 33 12.60 -28.05 -12.42
N HIS A 34 12.48 -29.24 -11.91
CA HIS A 34 11.43 -29.64 -10.98
C HIS A 34 11.87 -29.17 -9.59
N PHE A 35 11.34 -28.04 -9.15
CA PHE A 35 11.53 -27.56 -7.79
C PHE A 35 10.50 -28.22 -6.87
N GLY A 36 10.92 -28.54 -5.64
CA GLY A 36 10.03 -29.06 -4.59
C GLY A 36 9.65 -30.51 -4.74
N TYR A 37 8.58 -30.92 -4.08
CA TYR A 37 8.20 -32.32 -3.89
C TYR A 37 6.70 -32.50 -4.19
N GLN A 38 6.34 -33.68 -4.74
CA GLN A 38 4.98 -34.11 -5.03
C GLN A 38 4.55 -35.33 -4.20
N ASP A 39 5.48 -35.90 -3.45
CA ASP A 39 5.34 -37.12 -2.64
C ASP A 39 5.25 -36.84 -1.13
N THR A 40 5.21 -35.58 -0.74
CA THR A 40 5.03 -35.11 0.64
C THR A 40 3.57 -35.02 1.04
N PRO A 41 3.23 -34.93 2.34
CA PRO A 41 1.86 -34.76 2.80
C PRO A 41 1.20 -33.53 2.19
N ILE A 42 -0.11 -33.61 1.93
CA ILE A 42 -0.92 -32.48 1.49
C ILE A 42 -1.19 -31.55 2.67
N LEU A 43 -1.02 -30.23 2.47
CA LEU A 43 -1.32 -29.21 3.46
C LEU A 43 -2.81 -29.18 3.81
N PRO A 44 -3.18 -28.79 5.04
CA PRO A 44 -4.59 -28.50 5.38
C PRO A 44 -5.19 -27.53 4.35
N GLY A 45 -6.38 -27.85 3.84
CA GLY A 45 -7.00 -27.14 2.72
C GLY A 45 -6.92 -27.87 1.39
N GLY A 46 -6.11 -28.95 1.29
CA GLY A 46 -6.22 -30.00 0.27
C GLY A 46 -5.69 -29.68 -1.13
N LYS A 47 -5.00 -28.54 -1.34
CA LYS A 47 -4.58 -28.12 -2.68
C LYS A 47 -3.11 -28.39 -2.98
N TRP A 48 -2.20 -28.21 -2.03
CA TRP A 48 -0.76 -28.23 -2.26
C TRP A 48 -0.06 -29.22 -1.34
N HIS A 49 0.97 -29.88 -1.84
CA HIS A 49 1.89 -30.65 -1.02
C HIS A 49 2.80 -29.73 -0.19
N VAL A 50 3.36 -30.25 0.90
CA VAL A 50 4.44 -29.56 1.61
C VAL A 50 5.62 -29.40 0.65
N HIS A 51 6.10 -28.16 0.46
CA HIS A 51 7.15 -27.81 -0.50
C HIS A 51 6.80 -28.14 -1.96
N ASP A 52 5.54 -27.98 -2.34
CA ASP A 52 5.05 -28.18 -3.69
C ASP A 52 5.64 -27.13 -4.65
N GLY A 53 6.52 -27.56 -5.54
CA GLY A 53 7.16 -26.68 -6.51
C GLY A 53 6.24 -26.19 -7.65
N THR A 54 5.02 -26.75 -7.75
CA THR A 54 4.01 -26.30 -8.73
C THR A 54 3.11 -25.21 -8.18
N ARG A 55 3.21 -24.91 -6.86
CA ARG A 55 2.50 -23.79 -6.22
C ARG A 55 2.94 -22.46 -6.85
N PRO A 56 1.99 -21.53 -7.11
CA PRO A 56 2.33 -20.23 -7.68
C PRO A 56 3.45 -19.53 -6.91
N GLN A 57 4.48 -19.07 -7.62
CA GLN A 57 5.54 -18.28 -7.02
C GLN A 57 5.03 -16.88 -6.67
N PRO A 58 5.48 -16.32 -5.53
CA PRO A 58 5.11 -14.96 -5.17
C PRO A 58 5.64 -13.96 -6.22
N LYS A 59 4.83 -12.96 -6.52
CA LYS A 59 5.22 -11.88 -7.44
C LYS A 59 6.44 -11.14 -6.90
N VAL A 60 7.45 -10.96 -7.72
CA VAL A 60 8.61 -10.12 -7.40
C VAL A 60 8.23 -8.66 -7.59
N ILE A 61 8.45 -7.84 -6.58
CA ILE A 61 8.25 -6.39 -6.60
C ILE A 61 9.52 -5.67 -6.15
N ASP A 62 9.70 -4.43 -6.60
CA ASP A 62 10.65 -3.50 -5.96
C ASP A 62 9.99 -2.99 -4.67
N PRO A 63 10.60 -3.19 -3.49
CA PRO A 63 10.01 -2.75 -2.22
C PRO A 63 10.00 -1.22 -2.03
N GLY A 64 10.64 -0.46 -2.92
CA GLY A 64 10.79 0.98 -2.76
C GLY A 64 11.85 1.36 -1.71
N SER A 65 11.62 2.47 -1.01
CA SER A 65 12.53 2.94 0.05
C SER A 65 11.78 3.58 1.22
N PHE A 66 12.40 3.58 2.38
CA PHE A 66 11.85 4.26 3.55
C PHE A 66 11.96 5.78 3.43
N SER A 67 11.03 6.49 4.06
CA SER A 67 11.06 7.94 4.21
C SER A 67 11.98 8.38 5.33
N SER A 68 12.52 9.60 5.19
CA SER A 68 13.16 10.36 6.25
C SER A 68 12.30 11.58 6.66
N GLN A 69 12.78 12.35 7.62
CA GLN A 69 12.11 13.61 7.96
C GLN A 69 12.19 14.63 6.81
N GLU A 70 13.24 14.59 6.00
CA GLU A 70 13.51 15.54 4.91
C GLU A 70 12.87 15.10 3.60
N THR A 71 12.85 13.78 3.33
CA THR A 71 12.43 13.26 2.02
C THR A 71 11.47 12.08 2.16
N PRO A 72 10.37 12.08 1.38
CA PRO A 72 9.51 10.91 1.29
C PRO A 72 10.23 9.74 0.59
N GLY A 73 9.93 8.53 1.04
CA GLY A 73 10.39 7.30 0.40
C GLY A 73 9.70 7.03 -0.93
N LYS A 74 10.20 6.04 -1.65
CA LYS A 74 9.55 5.53 -2.86
C LYS A 74 8.54 4.45 -2.49
N PRO A 75 7.32 4.50 -3.02
CA PRO A 75 6.37 3.41 -2.87
C PRO A 75 6.88 2.09 -3.46
N PRO A 76 6.40 0.94 -2.97
CA PRO A 76 6.60 -0.34 -3.66
C PRO A 76 6.08 -0.30 -5.10
N SER A 77 6.68 -1.09 -6.00
CA SER A 77 6.36 -1.04 -7.43
C SER A 77 4.94 -1.53 -7.79
N ASP A 78 4.26 -2.20 -6.86
CA ASP A 78 2.87 -2.62 -6.99
C ASP A 78 1.88 -1.72 -6.23
N ALA A 79 2.35 -0.61 -5.67
CA ALA A 79 1.52 0.35 -4.97
C ALA A 79 0.75 1.25 -5.93
N ILE A 80 -0.45 1.63 -5.52
CA ILE A 80 -1.27 2.67 -6.14
C ILE A 80 -1.03 3.96 -5.35
N VAL A 81 -0.48 4.97 -6.03
CA VAL A 81 -0.13 6.24 -5.39
C VAL A 81 -1.36 7.14 -5.36
N LEU A 82 -1.75 7.58 -4.18
CA LEU A 82 -2.87 8.49 -3.95
C LEU A 82 -2.45 9.96 -3.85
N PHE A 83 -1.18 10.20 -3.44
CA PHE A 83 -0.59 11.52 -3.41
C PHE A 83 0.94 11.44 -3.45
N ASP A 84 1.53 12.04 -4.49
CA ASP A 84 2.98 12.09 -4.73
C ASP A 84 3.58 13.50 -4.58
N GLY A 85 2.81 14.42 -4.02
CA GLY A 85 3.24 15.81 -3.81
C GLY A 85 2.88 16.78 -4.93
N LYS A 86 2.21 16.34 -6.01
CA LYS A 86 1.94 17.18 -7.19
C LYS A 86 0.56 17.81 -7.19
N ASP A 87 -0.50 17.01 -7.05
CA ASP A 87 -1.88 17.46 -7.17
C ASP A 87 -2.86 16.58 -6.39
N LEU A 88 -4.12 16.99 -6.38
CA LEU A 88 -5.23 16.27 -5.75
C LEU A 88 -6.08 15.48 -6.75
N SER A 89 -5.51 15.04 -7.88
CA SER A 89 -6.25 14.35 -8.96
C SER A 89 -6.97 13.08 -8.50
N HIS A 90 -6.42 12.38 -7.49
CA HIS A 90 -7.03 11.18 -6.87
C HIS A 90 -8.08 11.51 -5.80
N TRP A 91 -8.30 12.79 -5.49
CA TRP A 91 -9.15 13.23 -4.39
C TRP A 91 -10.35 14.03 -4.86
N LYS A 92 -11.43 13.98 -4.09
CA LYS A 92 -12.66 14.77 -4.24
C LYS A 92 -13.09 15.34 -2.88
N ALA A 93 -13.78 16.45 -2.88
CA ALA A 93 -14.43 16.98 -1.68
C ALA A 93 -15.59 16.08 -1.22
N GLY A 94 -16.01 16.19 0.04
CA GLY A 94 -17.11 15.41 0.60
C GLY A 94 -18.45 15.58 -0.14
N ASN A 95 -18.65 16.70 -0.84
CA ASN A 95 -19.81 16.94 -1.70
C ASN A 95 -19.67 16.39 -3.13
N GLY A 96 -18.58 15.66 -3.42
CA GLY A 96 -18.28 15.08 -4.73
C GLY A 96 -17.59 16.04 -5.71
N GLY A 97 -17.45 17.32 -5.38
CA GLY A 97 -16.70 18.29 -6.18
C GLY A 97 -15.18 18.14 -6.07
N PRO A 98 -14.41 19.04 -6.71
CA PRO A 98 -12.95 19.03 -6.58
C PRO A 98 -12.51 19.22 -5.14
N ALA A 99 -11.48 18.49 -4.70
CA ALA A 99 -10.82 18.72 -3.43
C ALA A 99 -10.13 20.11 -3.44
N THR A 100 -10.23 20.83 -2.34
CA THR A 100 -9.78 22.25 -2.23
C THR A 100 -8.68 22.44 -1.18
N TRP A 101 -8.06 21.36 -0.69
CA TRP A 101 -6.88 21.47 0.15
C TRP A 101 -5.72 22.08 -0.63
N THR A 102 -4.83 22.77 0.06
CA THR A 102 -3.68 23.41 -0.60
C THR A 102 -2.57 22.38 -0.88
N VAL A 103 -2.03 22.39 -2.09
CA VAL A 103 -0.81 21.62 -2.40
C VAL A 103 0.35 22.60 -2.49
N GLN A 104 1.36 22.42 -1.64
CA GLN A 104 2.57 23.24 -1.61
C GLN A 104 3.75 22.42 -1.07
N ASP A 105 4.94 22.65 -1.59
CA ASP A 105 6.20 22.01 -1.16
C ASP A 105 6.13 20.48 -1.09
N GLY A 106 5.41 19.86 -2.02
CA GLY A 106 5.24 18.40 -2.05
C GLY A 106 4.26 17.85 -0.99
N MET A 107 3.49 18.70 -0.35
CA MET A 107 2.53 18.35 0.70
C MET A 107 1.12 18.82 0.35
N MET A 108 0.11 18.09 0.77
CA MET A 108 -1.25 18.63 0.86
C MET A 108 -1.52 19.08 2.30
N VAL A 109 -2.13 20.23 2.43
CA VAL A 109 -2.41 20.90 3.71
C VAL A 109 -3.91 21.14 3.82
N ILE A 110 -4.50 20.81 4.96
CA ILE A 110 -5.90 21.14 5.24
C ILE A 110 -6.06 22.66 5.18
N ALA A 111 -6.84 23.15 4.21
CA ALA A 111 -7.16 24.55 4.09
C ALA A 111 -8.36 24.91 4.99
N PRO A 112 -8.39 26.11 5.57
CA PRO A 112 -9.48 26.50 6.46
C PRO A 112 -10.86 26.36 5.79
N LYS A 113 -11.78 25.63 6.44
CA LYS A 113 -13.16 25.39 5.98
C LYS A 113 -13.28 24.64 4.64
N ALA A 114 -12.23 23.94 4.22
CA ALA A 114 -12.26 23.15 2.98
C ALA A 114 -13.14 21.90 3.09
N GLY A 115 -13.34 21.42 4.31
CA GLY A 115 -13.99 20.15 4.58
C GLY A 115 -13.10 18.93 4.29
N SER A 116 -13.57 17.77 4.69
CA SER A 116 -12.89 16.51 4.47
C SER A 116 -12.81 16.16 2.98
N ILE A 117 -11.78 15.41 2.60
CA ILE A 117 -11.60 14.92 1.24
C ILE A 117 -11.63 13.39 1.22
N ALA A 118 -12.04 12.83 0.10
CA ALA A 118 -12.14 11.39 -0.11
C ALA A 118 -11.43 10.97 -1.39
N THR A 119 -10.92 9.75 -1.42
CA THR A 119 -10.38 9.20 -2.68
C THR A 119 -11.49 9.00 -3.70
N LYS A 120 -11.16 9.18 -4.99
CA LYS A 120 -12.03 8.82 -6.11
C LYS A 120 -12.07 7.30 -6.29
N ASP A 121 -10.92 6.66 -6.08
CA ASP A 121 -10.77 5.22 -6.13
C ASP A 121 -11.31 4.60 -4.83
N GLU A 122 -11.96 3.45 -4.98
CA GLU A 122 -12.42 2.65 -3.86
C GLU A 122 -11.40 1.59 -3.50
N ILE A 123 -11.05 1.49 -2.23
CA ILE A 123 -10.09 0.54 -1.69
C ILE A 123 -10.81 -0.57 -0.91
N GLY A 124 -10.23 -1.75 -0.89
CA GLY A 124 -10.69 -2.91 -0.11
C GLY A 124 -9.68 -3.29 0.96
N ASP A 125 -9.43 -4.61 1.09
CA ASP A 125 -8.34 -5.11 1.92
C ASP A 125 -7.02 -4.55 1.40
N CYS A 126 -6.28 -3.84 2.25
CA CYS A 126 -5.09 -3.12 1.79
C CYS A 126 -4.03 -2.95 2.88
N GLN A 127 -2.82 -2.69 2.42
CA GLN A 127 -1.79 -1.99 3.15
C GLN A 127 -1.82 -0.53 2.70
N LEU A 128 -2.09 0.39 3.62
CA LEU A 128 -2.00 1.84 3.40
C LEU A 128 -0.76 2.38 4.08
N HIS A 129 -0.01 3.20 3.37
CA HIS A 129 1.05 4.04 3.92
C HIS A 129 0.62 5.50 3.80
N ILE A 130 0.76 6.25 4.88
CA ILE A 130 0.43 7.67 4.91
C ILE A 130 1.35 8.41 5.88
N GLU A 131 1.93 9.51 5.41
CA GLU A 131 2.75 10.39 6.24
C GLU A 131 1.98 11.68 6.52
N TRP A 132 2.00 12.09 7.79
CA TRP A 132 1.30 13.28 8.25
C TRP A 132 2.14 14.07 9.26
N SER A 133 1.84 15.35 9.40
CA SER A 133 2.54 16.21 10.34
C SER A 133 1.62 17.32 10.81
N GLU A 134 1.59 17.53 12.11
CA GLU A 134 0.90 18.66 12.73
C GLU A 134 1.69 19.94 12.53
N PRO A 135 1.04 21.11 12.70
CA PRO A 135 1.73 22.40 12.71
C PRO A 135 2.83 22.44 13.76
N THR A 136 3.99 23.04 13.44
CA THR A 136 5.09 23.24 14.40
C THR A 136 4.69 24.12 15.58
N THR A 137 3.78 25.06 15.32
CA THR A 137 3.20 25.92 16.38
C THR A 137 2.00 25.19 16.98
N VAL A 138 2.17 24.73 18.20
CA VAL A 138 1.12 24.06 18.95
C VAL A 138 0.02 25.06 19.29
N THR A 139 -1.20 24.76 18.87
CA THR A 139 -2.40 25.52 19.21
C THR A 139 -3.48 24.58 19.74
N GLY A 140 -4.30 25.07 20.63
CA GLY A 140 -5.36 24.25 21.23
C GLY A 140 -4.87 23.28 22.32
N ARG A 141 -5.76 22.42 22.72
CA ARG A 141 -5.56 21.38 23.73
C ARG A 141 -6.50 20.23 23.47
N ASP A 142 -6.20 19.05 24.04
CA ASP A 142 -7.08 17.90 23.94
C ASP A 142 -7.38 17.57 22.47
N GLN A 143 -8.59 17.30 22.09
CA GLN A 143 -9.02 17.03 20.71
C GLN A 143 -8.98 18.23 19.76
N GLY A 144 -8.70 19.43 20.26
CA GLY A 144 -8.48 20.63 19.44
C GLY A 144 -7.03 20.86 19.02
N ARG A 145 -6.13 19.90 19.25
CA ARG A 145 -4.69 20.05 19.02
C ARG A 145 -4.21 19.18 17.86
N GLY A 146 -4.01 19.78 16.68
CA GLY A 146 -3.51 19.09 15.48
C GLY A 146 -4.38 17.92 15.04
N ASN A 147 -5.70 18.07 15.09
CA ASN A 147 -6.66 17.00 14.86
C ASN A 147 -7.00 16.81 13.39
N SER A 148 -7.04 15.55 13.00
CA SER A 148 -7.55 15.03 11.74
C SER A 148 -7.89 13.55 11.92
N GLY A 149 -8.18 12.82 10.84
CA GLY A 149 -8.46 11.39 10.88
C GLY A 149 -8.23 10.73 9.53
N VAL A 150 -7.84 9.46 9.57
CA VAL A 150 -7.74 8.58 8.41
C VAL A 150 -8.88 7.58 8.51
N LEU A 151 -9.94 7.79 7.70
CA LEU A 151 -11.17 7.01 7.80
C LEU A 151 -11.32 6.09 6.58
N PHE A 152 -11.25 4.81 6.81
CA PHE A 152 -11.59 3.81 5.80
C PHE A 152 -13.11 3.79 5.60
N PHE A 153 -13.54 4.00 4.36
CA PHE A 153 -14.97 4.08 3.97
C PHE A 153 -15.73 5.23 4.64
N GLY A 154 -15.00 6.23 5.21
CA GLY A 154 -15.60 7.27 6.03
C GLY A 154 -16.23 6.75 7.34
N ARG A 155 -15.83 5.55 7.80
CA ARG A 155 -16.45 4.81 8.92
C ARG A 155 -15.45 4.39 9.99
N TYR A 156 -14.34 3.77 9.59
CA TYR A 156 -13.36 3.14 10.48
C TYR A 156 -12.15 4.04 10.58
N GLU A 157 -12.03 4.73 11.70
CA GLU A 157 -11.08 5.83 11.87
C GLU A 157 -9.83 5.39 12.63
N ILE A 158 -8.67 5.70 12.03
CA ILE A 158 -7.40 5.80 12.75
C ILE A 158 -7.13 7.28 13.00
N GLN A 159 -7.10 7.65 14.28
CA GLN A 159 -6.99 9.04 14.72
C GLN A 159 -5.65 9.67 14.33
N VAL A 160 -5.72 10.92 13.89
CA VAL A 160 -4.58 11.84 13.72
C VAL A 160 -4.72 12.95 14.74
N LEU A 161 -3.71 13.11 15.61
CA LEU A 161 -3.72 14.09 16.71
C LEU A 161 -2.30 14.43 17.12
N ASP A 162 -2.04 15.66 17.54
CA ASP A 162 -0.82 15.98 18.27
C ASP A 162 -0.90 15.41 19.70
N SER A 163 -0.39 14.20 19.84
CA SER A 163 -0.32 13.47 21.13
C SER A 163 1.03 13.57 21.82
N PHE A 164 1.97 14.37 21.27
CA PHE A 164 3.26 14.58 21.92
C PHE A 164 3.10 15.45 23.17
N GLU A 165 3.46 14.90 24.34
CA GLU A 165 3.30 15.58 25.63
C GLU A 165 1.90 16.20 25.83
N SER A 166 0.86 15.55 25.27
CA SER A 166 -0.52 15.98 25.32
C SER A 166 -1.39 14.93 25.99
N LYS A 167 -2.46 15.39 26.63
CA LYS A 167 -3.43 14.51 27.30
C LYS A 167 -4.80 14.72 26.69
N THR A 168 -5.44 13.62 26.37
CA THR A 168 -6.85 13.50 26.00
C THR A 168 -7.36 12.14 26.45
N TYR A 169 -8.60 11.76 26.14
CA TYR A 169 -9.06 10.42 26.37
C TYR A 169 -8.24 9.40 25.53
N PRO A 170 -7.89 8.23 26.12
CA PRO A 170 -6.92 7.32 25.49
C PRO A 170 -7.33 6.81 24.11
N ASP A 171 -8.62 6.53 23.91
CA ASP A 171 -9.19 6.05 22.64
C ASP A 171 -9.44 7.16 21.60
N GLY A 172 -8.93 8.37 21.84
CA GLY A 172 -8.85 9.49 20.91
C GLY A 172 -7.42 10.03 20.73
N GLN A 173 -6.40 9.34 21.25
CA GLN A 173 -4.98 9.65 21.01
C GLN A 173 -4.61 9.38 19.54
N ALA A 174 -3.48 9.91 19.08
CA ALA A 174 -2.93 9.56 17.77
C ALA A 174 -2.84 8.03 17.62
N SER A 175 -3.21 7.54 16.45
CA SER A 175 -3.31 6.12 16.09
C SER A 175 -4.36 5.29 16.82
N ALA A 176 -5.19 5.87 17.72
CA ALA A 176 -6.33 5.14 18.27
C ALA A 176 -7.27 4.65 17.15
N ILE A 177 -7.88 3.49 17.34
CA ILE A 177 -9.12 3.15 16.62
C ILE A 177 -10.21 3.95 17.34
N TYR A 178 -10.57 5.10 16.76
CA TYR A 178 -11.28 6.17 17.45
C TYR A 178 -12.56 5.70 18.15
N GLY A 179 -12.66 6.04 19.45
CA GLY A 179 -13.82 5.71 20.28
C GLY A 179 -13.92 4.23 20.68
N THR A 180 -12.90 3.40 20.35
CA THR A 180 -12.91 1.96 20.69
C THR A 180 -11.64 1.50 21.39
N TYR A 181 -10.48 1.64 20.75
CA TYR A 181 -9.23 1.14 21.31
C TYR A 181 -8.16 2.22 21.35
N PRO A 182 -7.55 2.47 22.51
CA PRO A 182 -6.32 3.27 22.56
C PRO A 182 -5.18 2.53 21.86
N PRO A 183 -4.16 3.26 21.35
CA PRO A 183 -2.94 2.61 20.90
C PRO A 183 -2.24 1.90 22.07
N LEU A 184 -1.55 0.80 21.78
CA LEU A 184 -0.79 0.04 22.79
C LEU A 184 0.32 0.89 23.44
N VAL A 185 0.88 1.83 22.69
CA VAL A 185 1.88 2.81 23.16
C VAL A 185 1.70 4.11 22.39
N ASN A 186 2.11 5.23 22.96
CA ASN A 186 2.20 6.51 22.28
C ASN A 186 3.56 6.61 21.56
N ALA A 187 3.57 6.45 20.24
CA ALA A 187 4.77 6.52 19.39
C ALA A 187 4.89 7.87 18.65
N THR A 188 4.17 8.90 19.08
CA THR A 188 4.12 10.23 18.44
C THR A 188 5.45 10.97 18.59
N ARG A 189 5.92 11.56 17.49
CA ARG A 189 7.05 12.50 17.45
C ARG A 189 6.57 13.91 17.75
N LYS A 190 7.52 14.85 17.89
CA LYS A 190 7.22 16.26 18.16
C LYS A 190 6.39 16.90 17.05
N PRO A 191 5.53 17.87 17.36
CA PRO A 191 4.81 18.66 16.37
C PRO A 191 5.77 19.25 15.32
N GLY A 192 5.38 19.17 14.06
CA GLY A 192 6.19 19.58 12.92
C GLY A 192 7.08 18.47 12.34
N GLU A 193 7.37 17.41 13.08
CA GLU A 193 8.03 16.22 12.55
C GLU A 193 7.02 15.35 11.79
N TRP A 194 7.51 14.60 10.80
CA TRP A 194 6.69 13.65 10.05
C TRP A 194 6.42 12.38 10.87
N GLN A 195 5.16 12.08 10.98
CA GLN A 195 4.62 10.84 11.52
C GLN A 195 4.33 9.90 10.35
N VAL A 196 4.48 8.61 10.56
CA VAL A 196 4.22 7.58 9.56
C VAL A 196 3.20 6.60 10.12
N TYR A 197 2.12 6.38 9.39
CA TYR A 197 1.24 5.24 9.61
C TYR A 197 1.42 4.22 8.48
N ASP A 198 1.69 2.98 8.87
CA ASP A 198 1.53 1.80 8.02
C ASP A 198 0.35 0.99 8.57
N ILE A 199 -0.72 0.90 7.79
CA ILE A 199 -2.01 0.35 8.23
C ILE A 199 -2.37 -0.84 7.34
N LEU A 200 -2.54 -2.02 7.94
CA LEU A 200 -3.14 -3.17 7.28
C LEU A 200 -4.61 -3.20 7.67
N PHE A 201 -5.47 -3.07 6.68
CA PHE A 201 -6.93 -3.07 6.84
C PHE A 201 -7.53 -4.32 6.22
N THR A 202 -8.29 -5.06 7.00
CA THR A 202 -9.17 -6.12 6.52
C THR A 202 -10.60 -5.65 6.65
N VAL A 203 -11.29 -5.59 5.54
CA VAL A 203 -12.66 -5.09 5.44
C VAL A 203 -13.64 -6.08 6.09
N PRO A 204 -14.61 -5.63 6.89
CA PRO A 204 -15.70 -6.51 7.34
C PRO A 204 -16.52 -6.99 6.15
N ARG A 205 -17.06 -8.20 6.25
CA ARG A 205 -17.87 -8.82 5.21
C ARG A 205 -19.29 -8.99 5.65
N PHE A 206 -20.23 -8.69 4.75
CA PHE A 206 -21.66 -8.78 4.99
C PHE A 206 -22.33 -9.70 3.96
N GLU A 207 -23.36 -10.39 4.40
CA GLU A 207 -24.34 -11.08 3.56
C GLU A 207 -25.69 -10.41 3.81
N GLY A 208 -26.16 -9.60 2.88
CA GLY A 208 -27.26 -8.68 3.14
C GLY A 208 -26.91 -7.75 4.30
N ASP A 209 -27.76 -7.72 5.34
CA ASP A 209 -27.55 -6.91 6.53
C ASP A 209 -26.74 -7.62 7.64
N LYS A 210 -26.38 -8.88 7.42
CA LYS A 210 -25.69 -9.69 8.43
C LYS A 210 -24.18 -9.58 8.28
N LEU A 211 -23.49 -9.20 9.37
CA LEU A 211 -22.03 -9.33 9.46
C LEU A 211 -21.67 -10.83 9.49
N VAL A 212 -20.86 -11.29 8.53
CA VAL A 212 -20.35 -12.67 8.45
C VAL A 212 -18.88 -12.78 8.82
N LYS A 213 -18.13 -11.68 8.70
CA LYS A 213 -16.74 -11.59 9.13
C LYS A 213 -16.42 -10.16 9.59
N PRO A 214 -15.92 -9.99 10.83
CA PRO A 214 -15.51 -8.66 11.29
C PRO A 214 -14.32 -8.13 10.50
N GLY A 215 -14.12 -6.81 10.53
CA GLY A 215 -12.91 -6.16 10.00
C GLY A 215 -11.80 -6.14 11.05
N TYR A 216 -10.57 -5.88 10.59
CA TYR A 216 -9.39 -5.81 11.47
C TYR A 216 -8.45 -4.70 11.04
N PHE A 217 -7.79 -4.11 12.04
CA PHE A 217 -6.62 -3.26 11.83
C PHE A 217 -5.36 -3.86 12.45
N THR A 218 -4.26 -3.79 11.70
CA THR A 218 -2.90 -3.80 12.26
C THR A 218 -2.29 -2.47 11.89
N VAL A 219 -1.79 -1.73 12.88
CA VAL A 219 -1.26 -0.36 12.68
C VAL A 219 0.13 -0.25 13.27
N LEU A 220 1.06 0.26 12.44
CA LEU A 220 2.36 0.72 12.89
C LEU A 220 2.38 2.24 12.85
N HIS A 221 2.77 2.86 13.95
CA HIS A 221 3.01 4.29 14.06
C HIS A 221 4.51 4.53 14.23
N ASN A 222 5.15 5.20 13.29
CA ASN A 222 6.61 5.41 13.26
C ASN A 222 7.41 4.10 13.37
N GLY A 223 6.92 3.01 12.76
CA GLY A 223 7.53 1.69 12.80
C GLY A 223 7.24 0.87 14.07
N VAL A 224 6.49 1.42 15.03
CA VAL A 224 6.09 0.74 16.28
C VAL A 224 4.67 0.20 16.14
N VAL A 225 4.45 -1.09 16.45
CA VAL A 225 3.11 -1.69 16.44
C VAL A 225 2.27 -1.07 17.54
N VAL A 226 1.20 -0.40 17.16
CA VAL A 226 0.24 0.24 18.08
C VAL A 226 -1.11 -0.47 18.10
N HIS A 227 -1.45 -1.24 17.06
CA HIS A 227 -2.54 -2.21 17.02
C HIS A 227 -2.06 -3.47 16.31
N ASN A 228 -2.33 -4.63 16.89
CA ASN A 228 -1.98 -5.93 16.33
C ASN A 228 -3.24 -6.74 16.07
N HIS A 229 -3.70 -6.79 14.82
CA HIS A 229 -4.88 -7.53 14.40
C HIS A 229 -6.10 -7.24 15.30
N ALA A 230 -6.31 -5.95 15.59
CA ALA A 230 -7.40 -5.50 16.42
C ALA A 230 -8.74 -5.64 15.68
N GLU A 231 -9.69 -6.36 16.24
CA GLU A 231 -11.03 -6.52 15.67
C GLU A 231 -11.80 -5.20 15.76
N LEU A 232 -12.40 -4.80 14.65
CA LEU A 232 -13.31 -3.66 14.64
C LEU A 232 -14.64 -4.05 15.33
N LEU A 233 -15.17 -3.12 16.11
CA LEU A 233 -16.47 -3.29 16.79
C LEU A 233 -17.63 -2.63 16.02
N GLY A 234 -17.32 -1.97 14.91
CA GLY A 234 -18.26 -1.22 14.08
C GLY A 234 -17.71 0.13 13.64
N ASP A 235 -18.57 1.00 13.13
CA ASP A 235 -18.23 2.36 12.70
C ASP A 235 -17.73 3.18 13.91
N SER A 236 -16.70 4.01 13.66
CA SER A 236 -16.20 4.95 14.67
C SER A 236 -17.23 6.05 14.95
N ASN A 237 -17.52 6.29 16.21
CA ASN A 237 -18.52 7.26 16.63
C ASN A 237 -18.02 8.14 17.77
N HIS A 238 -18.34 9.43 17.74
CA HIS A 238 -18.07 10.32 18.85
C HIS A 238 -19.13 10.12 19.95
N ARG A 239 -18.72 9.70 21.15
CA ARG A 239 -19.55 9.55 22.36
C ARG A 239 -20.74 8.57 22.20
N ALA A 240 -20.63 7.60 21.30
CA ALA A 240 -21.61 6.57 21.09
C ALA A 240 -20.91 5.21 20.91
N LEU A 241 -21.63 4.12 21.17
CA LEU A 241 -21.11 2.79 20.94
C LEU A 241 -20.90 2.55 19.44
N PRO A 242 -19.84 1.84 19.07
CA PRO A 242 -19.64 1.39 17.70
C PRO A 242 -20.75 0.43 17.30
N SER A 243 -21.14 0.46 16.04
CA SER A 243 -22.09 -0.48 15.46
C SER A 243 -21.76 -0.70 13.99
N TYR A 244 -21.88 -1.94 13.52
CA TYR A 244 -21.72 -2.25 12.13
C TYR A 244 -22.95 -1.86 11.32
N HIS A 245 -22.71 -1.22 10.18
CA HIS A 245 -23.72 -0.98 9.15
C HIS A 245 -23.26 -1.61 7.84
N PRO A 246 -24.08 -2.38 7.14
CA PRO A 246 -23.72 -3.03 5.89
C PRO A 246 -23.20 -2.03 4.85
N HIS A 247 -22.17 -2.44 4.14
CA HIS A 247 -21.57 -1.65 3.07
C HIS A 247 -20.88 -2.57 2.04
N PRO A 248 -20.59 -2.08 0.83
CA PRO A 248 -19.79 -2.81 -0.16
C PRO A 248 -18.39 -3.17 0.37
N PRO A 249 -17.72 -4.19 -0.23
CA PRO A 249 -16.38 -4.62 0.16
C PRO A 249 -15.27 -3.63 -0.23
N LYS A 250 -15.59 -2.54 -0.92
CA LYS A 250 -14.71 -1.43 -1.25
C LYS A 250 -15.39 -0.10 -0.94
N GLY A 251 -14.60 0.92 -0.60
CA GLY A 251 -15.07 2.27 -0.34
C GLY A 251 -13.92 3.28 -0.36
N SER A 252 -14.25 4.57 -0.31
CA SER A 252 -13.25 5.63 -0.34
C SER A 252 -12.48 5.74 0.97
N LEU A 253 -11.18 6.06 0.89
CA LEU A 253 -10.42 6.57 2.01
C LEU A 253 -10.76 8.05 2.20
N VAL A 254 -11.03 8.46 3.43
CA VAL A 254 -11.36 9.84 3.78
C VAL A 254 -10.30 10.42 4.70
N LEU A 255 -9.84 11.64 4.41
CA LEU A 255 -9.03 12.43 5.33
C LEU A 255 -9.90 13.55 5.91
N GLN A 256 -9.94 13.59 7.24
CA GLN A 256 -10.84 14.49 7.96
C GLN A 256 -10.27 15.91 8.05
N ASP A 257 -11.10 16.92 7.79
CA ASP A 257 -10.88 18.29 8.21
C ASP A 257 -11.55 18.52 9.57
N HIS A 258 -10.74 18.70 10.60
CA HIS A 258 -11.19 19.05 11.95
C HIS A 258 -10.85 20.51 12.32
N GLY A 259 -10.51 21.34 11.33
CA GLY A 259 -10.17 22.76 11.52
C GLY A 259 -8.69 23.01 11.87
N ASN A 260 -7.85 22.01 11.89
CA ASN A 260 -6.40 22.14 12.12
C ASN A 260 -5.65 21.96 10.80
N PRO A 261 -4.59 22.75 10.51
CA PRO A 261 -3.85 22.67 9.25
C PRO A 261 -2.83 21.53 9.29
N VAL A 262 -3.31 20.31 9.46
CA VAL A 262 -2.50 19.09 9.34
C VAL A 262 -2.03 18.93 7.90
N ARG A 263 -0.80 18.45 7.73
CA ARG A 263 -0.15 18.25 6.45
C ARG A 263 -0.02 16.76 6.18
N TYR A 264 -0.10 16.39 4.89
CA TYR A 264 0.06 15.02 4.44
C TYR A 264 1.01 14.96 3.26
N ARG A 265 1.78 13.86 3.15
CA ARG A 265 2.64 13.54 2.01
C ARG A 265 2.73 12.02 1.81
N ASN A 266 3.24 11.58 0.67
CA ASN A 266 3.57 10.18 0.40
C ASN A 266 2.45 9.21 0.79
N ILE A 267 1.29 9.33 0.13
CA ILE A 267 0.15 8.47 0.41
C ILE A 267 0.02 7.45 -0.70
N TRP A 268 0.07 6.18 -0.34
CA TRP A 268 -0.11 5.09 -1.27
C TRP A 268 -0.74 3.87 -0.58
N TYR A 269 -1.37 3.03 -1.37
CA TYR A 269 -1.84 1.74 -0.88
C TYR A 269 -1.49 0.63 -1.87
N ARG A 270 -1.51 -0.58 -1.38
CA ARG A 270 -1.48 -1.80 -2.19
C ARG A 270 -2.59 -2.73 -1.74
N GLU A 271 -3.22 -3.41 -2.70
CA GLU A 271 -4.25 -4.40 -2.40
C GLU A 271 -3.61 -5.62 -1.73
N LEU A 272 -4.23 -6.09 -0.66
CA LEU A 272 -3.90 -7.37 -0.05
C LEU A 272 -4.76 -8.45 -0.73
N LYS A 273 -4.11 -9.50 -1.17
CA LYS A 273 -4.72 -10.65 -1.82
C LYS A 273 -4.57 -11.87 -0.93
N ASP A 274 -5.42 -12.87 -1.15
CA ASP A 274 -5.23 -14.19 -0.56
C ASP A 274 -3.97 -14.86 -1.11
N TYR A 275 -3.50 -15.89 -0.38
CA TYR A 275 -2.35 -16.67 -0.83
C TYR A 275 -2.63 -17.32 -2.19
N ASP A 276 -1.57 -17.54 -2.97
CA ASP A 276 -1.59 -18.19 -4.29
C ASP A 276 -2.37 -17.42 -5.38
N GLN A 277 -2.63 -16.14 -5.16
CA GLN A 277 -3.15 -15.23 -6.19
C GLN A 277 -2.00 -14.43 -6.81
N PRO A 278 -1.88 -14.40 -8.15
CA PRO A 278 -0.82 -13.69 -8.85
C PRO A 278 -0.93 -12.16 -8.75
#